data_009c3b39c912f085959755f8014afce5
#
_entry.id   009c3b39c912f085959755f8014afce5
#
_cell.length_a   1.000
_cell.length_b   1.000
_cell.length_c   1.000
_cell.angle_alpha   90.00
_cell.angle_beta   90.00
_cell.angle_gamma   90.00
#
_symmetry.space_group_name_H-M   'P 1'
#
loop_
_entity.id
_entity.type
_entity.pdbx_description
1 polymer ?
#
loop_
_entity_poly.entity_id
_entity_poly.type
_entity_poly.pdbx_seq_one_letter_code
_entity_poly.pdbx_strand_id
1 'polypeptide(L)'
;MTMTVRQKLEHQPISDSAVTEHHYTPYLRDYDVFVEVPAALPNGKGSYIESRYRYRFTHCVTAEVTTAVSADIWRKSWDNVLIDYETWQNAGEPNGYVWGVGYSDAYPGLRYIEGSKVAQDWSRRLEKEMHEIMIETNGHNIRLVFHDVEIQKVAQGDPETRELKPLVDENNMGRS
;
A
#
# COMPACT_ATOMS: atom_id res chain seq x y z
N MET A 1 -12.85 -9.95 24.45
CA MET A 1 -13.12 -10.75 23.23
C MET A 1 -12.13 -10.30 22.18
N THR A 2 -11.30 -11.19 21.66
CA THR A 2 -10.28 -10.81 20.65
C THR A 2 -10.96 -10.75 19.28
N MET A 3 -10.77 -9.67 18.54
CA MET A 3 -11.29 -9.51 17.18
C MET A 3 -10.61 -10.49 16.24
N THR A 4 -11.38 -11.09 15.32
CA THR A 4 -10.83 -11.87 14.21
C THR A 4 -10.13 -10.94 13.21
N VAL A 5 -9.25 -11.50 12.37
CA VAL A 5 -8.58 -10.75 11.28
C VAL A 5 -9.59 -10.01 10.41
N ARG A 6 -10.65 -10.69 10.01
CA ARG A 6 -11.73 -10.08 9.23
C ARG A 6 -12.38 -8.89 9.96
N GLN A 7 -12.72 -9.04 11.23
CA GLN A 7 -13.32 -7.95 12.02
C GLN A 7 -12.37 -6.76 12.17
N LYS A 8 -11.05 -7.00 12.33
CA LYS A 8 -10.04 -5.92 12.37
C LYS A 8 -10.05 -5.11 11.05
N LEU A 9 -10.08 -5.80 9.91
CA LEU A 9 -10.07 -5.17 8.59
C LEU A 9 -11.38 -4.44 8.27
N GLU A 10 -12.52 -5.00 8.69
CA GLU A 10 -13.84 -4.35 8.54
C GLU A 10 -14.01 -3.12 9.46
N HIS A 11 -13.35 -3.14 10.62
CA HIS A 11 -13.40 -2.00 11.56
C HIS A 11 -12.61 -0.80 11.07
N GLN A 12 -11.54 -1.02 10.32
CA GLN A 12 -10.71 0.02 9.71
C GLN A 12 -10.54 -0.27 8.21
N PRO A 13 -11.51 0.11 7.37
CA PRO A 13 -11.43 -0.16 5.93
C PRO A 13 -10.43 0.75 5.24
N ILE A 14 -9.82 0.25 4.16
CA ILE A 14 -8.87 1.00 3.31
C ILE A 14 -9.60 1.71 2.14
N SER A 15 -10.91 1.67 2.08
CA SER A 15 -11.66 2.29 0.97
C SER A 15 -11.47 3.81 0.92
N ASP A 16 -11.39 4.36 -0.28
CA ASP A 16 -11.25 5.80 -0.56
C ASP A 16 -10.06 6.46 0.17
N SER A 17 -8.99 5.73 0.36
CA SER A 17 -7.78 6.18 1.04
C SER A 17 -6.57 6.08 0.11
N ALA A 18 -5.54 6.88 0.37
CA ALA A 18 -4.31 6.83 -0.40
C ALA A 18 -3.37 5.74 0.14
N VAL A 19 -3.02 4.76 -0.69
CA VAL A 19 -1.93 3.83 -0.41
C VAL A 19 -0.63 4.52 -0.83
N THR A 20 0.16 4.94 0.14
CA THR A 20 1.37 5.74 -0.09
C THR A 20 2.64 4.92 -0.12
N GLU A 21 2.66 3.81 0.59
CA GLU A 21 3.85 2.98 0.71
C GLU A 21 3.45 1.53 1.06
N HIS A 22 4.18 0.55 0.54
CA HIS A 22 4.04 -0.84 0.95
C HIS A 22 5.34 -1.63 0.70
N HIS A 23 5.71 -2.51 1.61
CA HIS A 23 6.95 -3.30 1.51
C HIS A 23 7.01 -4.42 2.55
N TYR A 24 7.88 -5.41 2.33
CA TYR A 24 8.29 -6.32 3.39
C TYR A 24 9.10 -5.57 4.46
N THR A 25 8.90 -5.93 5.73
CA THR A 25 9.78 -5.48 6.81
C THR A 25 11.21 -6.00 6.60
N PRO A 26 12.24 -5.40 7.22
CA PRO A 26 13.63 -5.83 7.05
C PRO A 26 13.88 -7.31 7.31
N TYR A 27 13.07 -7.97 8.15
CA TYR A 27 13.18 -9.40 8.43
C TYR A 27 12.45 -10.28 7.42
N LEU A 28 11.83 -9.71 6.39
CA LEU A 28 11.10 -10.39 5.31
C LEU A 28 9.98 -11.35 5.81
N ARG A 29 9.49 -11.12 7.00
CA ARG A 29 8.43 -11.92 7.62
C ARG A 29 7.07 -11.26 7.55
N ASP A 30 7.03 -9.96 7.79
CA ASP A 30 5.81 -9.16 7.87
C ASP A 30 5.77 -8.19 6.69
N TYR A 31 4.58 -7.81 6.28
CA TYR A 31 4.38 -6.87 5.17
C TYR A 31 3.63 -5.64 5.67
N ASP A 32 4.19 -4.47 5.45
CA ASP A 32 3.58 -3.20 5.83
C ASP A 32 2.89 -2.53 4.64
N VAL A 33 1.71 -1.98 4.89
CA VAL A 33 0.99 -1.10 3.98
C VAL A 33 0.64 0.18 4.73
N PHE A 34 1.05 1.32 4.18
CA PHE A 34 0.76 2.63 4.75
C PHE A 34 -0.38 3.29 3.97
N VAL A 35 -1.34 3.79 4.72
CA VAL A 35 -2.57 4.35 4.19
C VAL A 35 -2.80 5.73 4.81
N GLU A 36 -3.04 6.72 3.97
CA GLU A 36 -3.44 8.06 4.37
C GLU A 36 -4.92 8.25 4.10
N VAL A 37 -5.65 8.66 5.12
CA VAL A 37 -7.08 8.92 5.06
C VAL A 37 -7.29 10.41 4.84
N PRO A 38 -7.80 10.83 3.67
CA PRO A 38 -8.10 12.21 3.42
C PRO A 38 -9.41 12.62 4.10
N ALA A 39 -9.50 13.88 4.49
CA ALA A 39 -10.73 14.52 4.93
C ALA A 39 -10.93 15.82 4.18
N ALA A 40 -12.19 16.16 3.89
CA ALA A 40 -12.53 17.43 3.25
C ALA A 40 -12.26 18.61 4.18
N LEU A 41 -11.74 19.70 3.62
CA LEU A 41 -11.64 20.96 4.36
C LEU A 41 -13.04 21.50 4.70
N PRO A 42 -13.23 22.17 5.85
CA PRO A 42 -14.53 22.70 6.28
C PRO A 42 -15.21 23.64 5.27
N ASN A 43 -14.41 24.31 4.43
CA ASN A 43 -14.91 25.21 3.37
C ASN A 43 -15.28 24.48 2.07
N GLY A 44 -15.16 23.14 2.02
CA GLY A 44 -15.43 22.31 0.84
C GLY A 44 -14.46 22.49 -0.32
N LYS A 45 -13.36 23.23 -0.13
CA LYS A 45 -12.35 23.46 -1.17
C LYS A 45 -11.03 22.80 -0.78
N GLY A 46 -10.84 21.56 -1.29
CA GLY A 46 -9.66 20.75 -1.04
C GLY A 46 -9.82 19.74 0.10
N SER A 47 -8.75 19.01 0.34
CA SER A 47 -8.66 17.99 1.37
C SER A 47 -7.35 18.11 2.16
N TYR A 48 -7.31 17.50 3.32
CA TYR A 48 -6.10 17.34 4.12
C TYR A 48 -6.00 15.90 4.58
N ILE A 49 -4.80 15.46 4.99
CA ILE A 49 -4.62 14.13 5.55
C ILE A 49 -5.04 14.17 7.02
N GLU A 50 -6.14 13.50 7.33
CA GLU A 50 -6.68 13.41 8.69
C GLU A 50 -5.91 12.41 9.54
N SER A 51 -5.54 11.28 8.95
CA SER A 51 -4.89 10.20 9.65
C SER A 51 -4.01 9.38 8.72
N ARG A 52 -2.93 8.84 9.27
CA ARG A 52 -2.09 7.85 8.63
C ARG A 52 -2.11 6.57 9.45
N TYR A 53 -2.27 5.43 8.79
CA TYR A 53 -2.27 4.11 9.40
C TYR A 53 -1.20 3.22 8.78
N ARG A 54 -0.59 2.39 9.62
CA ARG A 54 0.20 1.25 9.21
C ARG A 54 -0.63 -0.01 9.43
N TYR A 55 -0.80 -0.80 8.39
CA TYR A 55 -1.33 -2.16 8.42
C TYR A 55 -0.15 -3.11 8.32
N ARG A 56 0.20 -3.78 9.41
CA ARG A 56 1.25 -4.79 9.43
C ARG A 56 0.62 -6.16 9.33
N PHE A 57 0.79 -6.80 8.18
CA PHE A 57 0.34 -8.17 7.92
C PHE A 57 1.44 -9.12 8.37
N THR A 58 1.23 -9.79 9.53
CA THR A 58 2.25 -10.63 10.16
C THR A 58 2.35 -11.99 9.52
N HIS A 59 3.55 -12.57 9.49
CA HIS A 59 3.84 -13.84 8.81
C HIS A 59 3.28 -13.83 7.38
N CYS A 60 3.58 -12.79 6.62
CA CYS A 60 3.17 -12.65 5.23
C CYS A 60 4.04 -13.55 4.35
N VAL A 61 3.46 -14.65 3.89
CA VAL A 61 4.15 -15.68 3.09
C VAL A 61 4.19 -15.36 1.61
N THR A 62 3.24 -14.56 1.13
CA THR A 62 3.24 -14.06 -0.26
C THR A 62 2.75 -12.63 -0.30
N ALA A 63 3.42 -11.81 -1.10
CA ALA A 63 2.97 -10.50 -1.50
C ALA A 63 3.16 -10.37 -3.01
N GLU A 64 2.06 -10.20 -3.74
CA GLU A 64 2.04 -10.03 -5.18
C GLU A 64 1.50 -8.65 -5.52
N VAL A 65 2.25 -7.90 -6.34
CA VAL A 65 1.85 -6.58 -6.80
C VAL A 65 1.74 -6.62 -8.31
N THR A 66 0.54 -6.34 -8.81
CA THR A 66 0.25 -6.37 -10.25
C THR A 66 -0.36 -5.05 -10.68
N THR A 67 -0.08 -4.62 -11.92
CA THR A 67 -0.72 -3.41 -12.43
C THR A 67 -2.23 -3.60 -12.62
N ALA A 68 -3.02 -2.61 -12.18
CA ALA A 68 -4.44 -2.49 -12.51
C ALA A 68 -4.66 -1.73 -13.83
N VAL A 69 -3.60 -1.11 -14.37
CA VAL A 69 -3.65 -0.27 -15.57
C VAL A 69 -3.51 -1.14 -16.82
N SER A 70 -4.39 -0.93 -17.79
CA SER A 70 -4.39 -1.71 -19.04
C SER A 70 -3.15 -1.42 -19.91
N ALA A 71 -2.81 -2.37 -20.80
CA ALA A 71 -1.70 -2.21 -21.73
C ALA A 71 -1.83 -0.97 -22.64
N ASP A 72 -3.05 -0.60 -23.00
CA ASP A 72 -3.31 0.59 -23.83
C ASP A 72 -3.00 1.89 -23.06
N ILE A 73 -3.34 1.93 -21.78
CA ILE A 73 -3.00 3.07 -20.91
C ILE A 73 -1.50 3.13 -20.69
N TRP A 74 -0.82 1.99 -20.41
CA TRP A 74 0.64 1.93 -20.31
C TRP A 74 1.35 2.53 -21.53
N ARG A 75 0.87 2.21 -22.74
CA ARG A 75 1.43 2.77 -23.99
C ARG A 75 1.22 4.28 -24.14
N LYS A 76 0.23 4.85 -23.48
CA LYS A 76 -0.13 6.28 -23.51
C LYS A 76 0.26 7.02 -22.22
N SER A 77 1.06 6.41 -21.38
CA SER A 77 1.52 7.00 -20.13
C SER A 77 2.40 8.25 -20.39
N TRP A 78 2.29 9.24 -19.50
CA TRP A 78 2.88 10.57 -19.65
C TRP A 78 3.86 10.91 -18.53
N ASP A 79 4.57 9.92 -18.01
CA ASP A 79 5.46 10.00 -16.85
C ASP A 79 6.57 11.06 -17.00
N ASN A 80 7.01 11.36 -18.25
CA ASN A 80 8.04 12.36 -18.52
C ASN A 80 7.48 13.75 -18.89
N VAL A 81 6.17 13.87 -19.07
CA VAL A 81 5.53 15.09 -19.60
C VAL A 81 4.56 15.68 -18.60
N LEU A 82 3.75 14.81 -17.98
CA LEU A 82 2.70 15.19 -17.03
C LEU A 82 3.06 14.62 -15.67
N ILE A 83 3.36 15.48 -14.71
CA ILE A 83 3.88 15.11 -13.39
C ILE A 83 2.83 15.14 -12.29
N ASP A 84 1.65 15.72 -12.57
CA ASP A 84 0.54 15.83 -11.64
C ASP A 84 -0.79 16.01 -12.36
N TYR A 85 -1.89 15.94 -11.62
CA TYR A 85 -3.23 16.09 -12.17
C TYR A 85 -3.54 17.49 -12.70
N GLU A 86 -2.99 18.53 -12.10
CA GLU A 86 -3.20 19.91 -12.56
C GLU A 86 -2.56 20.10 -13.96
N THR A 87 -1.33 19.63 -14.13
CA THR A 87 -0.64 19.64 -15.43
C THR A 87 -1.42 18.83 -16.46
N TRP A 88 -1.92 17.66 -16.11
CA TRP A 88 -2.72 16.80 -16.97
C TRP A 88 -4.04 17.47 -17.39
N GLN A 89 -4.75 18.10 -16.45
CA GLN A 89 -5.99 18.85 -16.74
C GLN A 89 -5.72 20.03 -17.68
N ASN A 90 -4.67 20.82 -17.41
CA ASN A 90 -4.27 21.96 -18.24
C ASN A 90 -3.85 21.54 -19.66
N ALA A 91 -3.37 20.31 -19.83
CA ALA A 91 -3.04 19.73 -21.14
C ALA A 91 -4.29 19.20 -21.90
N GLY A 92 -5.50 19.36 -21.37
CA GLY A 92 -6.74 18.90 -22.00
C GLY A 92 -7.08 17.43 -21.71
N GLU A 93 -6.63 16.92 -20.57
CA GLU A 93 -6.95 15.58 -20.07
C GLU A 93 -6.63 14.45 -21.07
N PRO A 94 -5.40 14.41 -21.63
CA PRO A 94 -5.05 13.37 -22.60
C PRO A 94 -5.20 11.98 -21.99
N ASN A 95 -5.61 11.02 -22.80
CA ASN A 95 -5.75 9.63 -22.36
C ASN A 95 -4.39 9.03 -21.99
N GLY A 96 -4.22 8.64 -20.73
CA GLY A 96 -2.99 8.09 -20.18
C GLY A 96 -3.06 7.96 -18.66
N TYR A 97 -1.94 7.60 -18.02
CA TYR A 97 -1.81 7.54 -16.57
C TYR A 97 -0.85 8.63 -16.08
N VAL A 98 -1.24 9.35 -15.01
CA VAL A 98 -0.39 10.38 -14.41
C VAL A 98 0.46 9.73 -13.32
N TRP A 99 1.75 9.54 -13.59
CA TRP A 99 2.69 8.87 -12.70
C TRP A 99 3.23 9.75 -11.57
N GLY A 100 3.10 11.06 -11.71
CA GLY A 100 3.61 12.03 -10.74
C GLY A 100 2.82 12.13 -9.44
N VAL A 101 1.70 11.43 -9.29
CA VAL A 101 0.98 11.33 -8.03
C VAL A 101 1.75 10.44 -7.06
N GLY A 102 1.97 10.91 -5.85
CA GLY A 102 2.78 10.23 -4.84
C GLY A 102 2.10 9.03 -4.19
N TYR A 103 0.89 8.65 -4.62
CA TYR A 103 0.09 7.58 -4.01
C TYR A 103 -0.88 6.94 -5.00
N SER A 104 -1.42 5.78 -4.62
CA SER A 104 -2.50 5.10 -5.34
C SER A 104 -3.78 5.14 -4.51
N ASP A 105 -4.88 5.60 -5.10
CA ASP A 105 -6.19 5.58 -4.44
C ASP A 105 -6.70 4.15 -4.32
N ALA A 106 -7.02 3.72 -3.11
CA ALA A 106 -7.62 2.44 -2.82
C ALA A 106 -9.12 2.46 -3.15
N TYR A 107 -9.48 1.99 -4.35
CA TYR A 107 -10.86 1.86 -4.79
C TYR A 107 -11.03 0.59 -5.65
N PRO A 108 -11.96 -0.28 -5.30
CA PRO A 108 -12.84 -0.30 -4.13
C PRO A 108 -12.13 -0.52 -2.78
N GLY A 109 -10.82 -0.74 -2.78
CA GLY A 109 -10.02 -0.89 -1.56
C GLY A 109 -9.78 -2.34 -1.16
N LEU A 110 -9.78 -2.63 0.14
CA LEU A 110 -9.45 -3.94 0.66
C LEU A 110 -10.63 -4.91 0.56
N ARG A 111 -10.37 -6.08 -0.02
CA ARG A 111 -11.30 -7.19 -0.10
C ARG A 111 -10.70 -8.45 0.53
N TYR A 112 -11.40 -9.02 1.49
CA TYR A 112 -11.06 -10.32 2.07
C TYR A 112 -11.48 -11.44 1.10
N ILE A 113 -10.60 -12.41 0.86
CA ILE A 113 -10.84 -13.53 -0.08
C ILE A 113 -11.35 -14.74 0.71
N GLU A 114 -12.66 -14.91 0.70
CA GLU A 114 -13.29 -16.06 1.33
C GLU A 114 -12.91 -17.37 0.66
N GLY A 115 -12.67 -18.41 1.46
CA GLY A 115 -12.39 -19.75 0.96
C GLY A 115 -11.11 -19.87 0.11
N SER A 116 -10.15 -18.97 0.28
CA SER A 116 -8.88 -18.99 -0.44
C SER A 116 -8.17 -20.34 -0.32
N LYS A 117 -7.96 -21.00 -1.46
CA LYS A 117 -7.18 -22.25 -1.52
C LYS A 117 -5.72 -22.03 -1.17
N VAL A 118 -5.16 -20.89 -1.57
CA VAL A 118 -3.77 -20.53 -1.29
C VAL A 118 -3.57 -20.35 0.22
N ALA A 119 -4.45 -19.61 0.89
CA ALA A 119 -4.40 -19.45 2.33
C ALA A 119 -4.59 -20.78 3.07
N GLN A 120 -5.52 -21.64 2.62
CA GLN A 120 -5.73 -22.98 3.19
C GLN A 120 -4.50 -23.88 3.03
N ASP A 121 -3.83 -23.85 1.88
CA ASP A 121 -2.61 -24.62 1.63
C ASP A 121 -1.47 -24.15 2.55
N TRP A 122 -1.30 -22.87 2.73
CA TRP A 122 -0.34 -22.32 3.67
C TRP A 122 -0.70 -22.60 5.13
N SER A 123 -1.99 -22.55 5.48
CA SER A 123 -2.46 -22.90 6.84
C SER A 123 -2.05 -24.34 7.21
N ARG A 124 -2.20 -25.27 6.28
CA ARG A 124 -1.79 -26.67 6.50
C ARG A 124 -0.28 -26.84 6.65
N ARG A 125 0.51 -26.11 5.85
CA ARG A 125 1.99 -26.17 5.89
C ARG A 125 2.57 -25.58 7.16
N LEU A 126 1.97 -24.50 7.67
CA LEU A 126 2.49 -23.76 8.82
C LEU A 126 1.80 -24.14 10.14
N GLU A 127 0.78 -25.01 10.08
CA GLU A 127 -0.09 -25.34 11.22
C GLU A 127 -0.63 -24.08 11.93
N LYS A 128 -0.95 -23.06 11.11
CA LYS A 128 -1.36 -21.74 11.56
C LYS A 128 -2.44 -21.20 10.61
N GLU A 129 -3.49 -20.59 11.14
CA GLU A 129 -4.50 -19.98 10.31
C GLU A 129 -3.93 -18.89 9.44
N MET A 130 -4.14 -18.98 8.13
CA MET A 130 -3.69 -18.00 7.15
C MET A 130 -4.89 -17.41 6.42
N HIS A 131 -4.76 -16.15 6.06
CA HIS A 131 -5.79 -15.36 5.40
C HIS A 131 -5.27 -14.80 4.08
N GLU A 132 -6.16 -14.48 3.17
CA GLU A 132 -5.83 -13.83 1.92
C GLU A 132 -6.67 -12.58 1.72
N ILE A 133 -6.02 -11.50 1.27
CA ILE A 133 -6.69 -10.26 0.88
C ILE A 133 -6.22 -9.79 -0.47
N MET A 134 -7.01 -8.90 -1.06
CA MET A 134 -6.65 -8.05 -2.19
C MET A 134 -6.90 -6.60 -1.81
N ILE A 135 -5.89 -5.74 -1.99
CA ILE A 135 -6.07 -4.30 -1.98
C ILE A 135 -6.09 -3.84 -3.42
N GLU A 136 -7.23 -3.33 -3.85
CA GLU A 136 -7.45 -2.86 -5.22
C GLU A 136 -7.26 -1.34 -5.25
N THR A 137 -6.37 -0.86 -6.14
CA THR A 137 -6.11 0.55 -6.33
C THR A 137 -6.26 0.95 -7.79
N ASN A 138 -6.22 2.23 -8.06
CA ASN A 138 -6.25 2.76 -9.42
C ASN A 138 -4.94 2.52 -10.21
N GLY A 139 -3.85 2.14 -9.55
CA GLY A 139 -2.54 1.91 -10.17
C GLY A 139 -2.11 0.45 -10.14
N HIS A 140 -2.07 -0.14 -8.95
CA HIS A 140 -1.64 -1.52 -8.72
C HIS A 140 -2.53 -2.21 -7.70
N ASN A 141 -2.75 -3.50 -7.90
CA ASN A 141 -3.41 -4.36 -6.93
C ASN A 141 -2.35 -5.08 -6.10
N ILE A 142 -2.58 -5.16 -4.78
CA ILE A 142 -1.69 -5.84 -3.83
C ILE A 142 -2.43 -7.04 -3.26
N ARG A 143 -1.91 -8.24 -3.49
CA ARG A 143 -2.46 -9.49 -2.98
C ARG A 143 -1.54 -10.06 -1.92
N LEU A 144 -2.07 -10.34 -0.74
CA LEU A 144 -1.30 -10.80 0.41
C LEU A 144 -1.87 -12.09 0.97
N VAL A 145 -0.97 -13.02 1.37
CA VAL A 145 -1.31 -14.18 2.20
C VAL A 145 -0.53 -14.09 3.51
N PHE A 146 -1.23 -14.03 4.64
CA PHE A 146 -0.66 -13.69 5.94
C PHE A 146 -1.42 -14.36 7.09
N HIS A 147 -0.88 -14.28 8.31
CA HIS A 147 -1.49 -14.88 9.51
C HIS A 147 -2.40 -13.93 10.27
N ASP A 148 -1.94 -12.74 10.62
CA ASP A 148 -2.72 -11.75 11.38
C ASP A 148 -2.40 -10.34 10.89
N VAL A 149 -3.20 -9.37 11.30
CA VAL A 149 -2.99 -7.96 10.99
C VAL A 149 -2.98 -7.11 12.27
N GLU A 150 -2.01 -6.22 12.34
CA GLU A 150 -1.90 -5.16 13.33
C GLU A 150 -2.14 -3.82 12.64
N ILE A 151 -3.14 -3.06 13.12
CA ILE A 151 -3.47 -1.76 12.56
C ILE A 151 -3.11 -0.69 13.59
N GLN A 152 -2.24 0.23 13.20
CA GLN A 152 -1.74 1.27 14.08
C GLN A 152 -1.83 2.63 13.40
N LYS A 153 -2.37 3.61 14.12
CA LYS A 153 -2.26 5.02 13.73
C LYS A 153 -0.82 5.47 13.93
N VAL A 154 -0.22 6.06 12.91
CA VAL A 154 1.17 6.51 12.93
C VAL A 154 1.25 8.02 12.69
N ALA A 155 2.30 8.66 13.23
CA ALA A 155 2.54 10.08 12.98
C ALA A 155 2.99 10.29 11.53
N GLN A 156 2.66 11.46 10.96
CA GLN A 156 3.28 11.89 9.72
C GLN A 156 4.79 12.06 9.94
N GLY A 157 5.59 11.39 9.12
CA GLY A 157 7.05 11.47 9.20
C GLY A 157 7.69 10.54 10.24
N ASP A 158 6.99 9.49 10.72
CA ASP A 158 7.58 8.48 11.60
C ASP A 158 8.76 7.79 10.89
N PRO A 159 9.97 7.83 11.46
CA PRO A 159 11.21 7.33 10.84
C PRO A 159 11.29 5.81 10.69
N GLU A 160 10.31 5.02 11.14
CA GLU A 160 10.20 3.61 10.70
C GLU A 160 9.91 3.51 9.18
N THR A 161 9.52 4.62 8.54
CA THR A 161 9.53 4.80 7.10
C THR A 161 10.91 5.29 6.66
N ARG A 162 11.84 4.34 6.44
CA ARG A 162 13.09 4.49 5.69
C ARG A 162 14.05 5.63 6.07
N GLU A 163 14.98 5.35 6.91
CA GLU A 163 16.38 5.55 6.55
C GLU A 163 16.99 4.17 6.26
N LEU A 164 17.07 3.81 4.99
CA LEU A 164 18.10 2.88 4.54
C LEU A 164 19.42 3.57 4.90
N LYS A 165 19.97 3.26 6.07
CA LYS A 165 21.35 3.63 6.37
C LYS A 165 22.20 3.06 5.24
N PRO A 166 23.04 3.87 4.58
CA PRO A 166 23.93 3.34 3.57
C PRO A 166 24.76 2.21 4.18
N LEU A 167 24.79 1.08 3.52
CA LEU A 167 25.62 -0.08 3.88
C LEU A 167 27.13 0.17 3.70
N VAL A 168 27.52 1.42 3.51
CA VAL A 168 28.93 1.82 3.35
C VAL A 168 29.33 2.58 4.58
N ASP A 169 30.11 1.91 5.42
CA ASP A 169 30.88 2.54 6.49
C ASP A 169 31.90 3.47 5.85
N GLU A 170 31.65 4.79 5.86
CA GLU A 170 32.57 5.81 5.32
C GLU A 170 33.91 5.85 6.07
N ASN A 171 34.08 5.05 7.09
CA ASN A 171 35.31 4.98 7.89
C ASN A 171 36.38 4.04 7.33
N ASN A 172 36.17 3.42 6.17
CA ASN A 172 37.15 2.46 5.62
C ASN A 172 37.86 2.93 4.32
N MET A 173 37.73 4.19 3.92
CA MET A 173 38.47 4.78 2.80
C MET A 173 39.68 5.63 3.22
N GLY A 174 40.33 5.33 4.31
CA GLY A 174 41.47 6.10 4.79
C GLY A 174 42.60 5.28 5.38
N ARG A 175 43.05 4.23 4.70
CA ARG A 175 44.37 3.63 4.96
C ARG A 175 44.89 2.90 3.72
N SER A 176 45.63 3.62 2.91
CA SER A 176 46.67 3.08 2.03
C SER A 176 47.84 4.02 2.08
#